data_9c1a1d37304817c43a7573e1017ffc5e
#
_entry.id   9c1a1d37304817c43a7573e1017ffc5e
#
_cell.length_a   1.000
_cell.length_b   1.000
_cell.length_c   1.000
_cell.angle_alpha   90.00
_cell.angle_beta   90.00
_cell.angle_gamma   90.00
#
_symmetry.space_group_name_H-M   'P 1'
#
loop_
_entity.id
_entity.type
_entity.pdbx_description
1 polymer ?
#
loop_
_entity_poly.entity_id
_entity_poly.type
_entity_poly.pdbx_seq_one_letter_code
_entity_poly.pdbx_strand_id
1 'polypeptide(L)'
;ELDFVKNFFSAQFGKQFNATHLQTLRQFLDAPSIPLQDICHDIRTRMTQEVRVQLVHYLFGIAKADGDVGTAELNVISRIATMLGIPAVEFESLRNMFYRNVDSDYKILGVDEKATDDEVKKAYRKMAVAHHPDKVAHMGEEYLKGAKEKFQQIQDAYEAIKKRRGIK
;
A
#
# COMPACT_ATOMS: atom_id res chain seq x y z
N GLU A 1 -1.87 -10.34 17.77
CA GLU A 1 -2.24 -10.35 16.33
C GLU A 1 -3.75 -10.16 16.14
N LEU A 2 -4.59 -11.05 16.71
CA LEU A 2 -6.05 -10.98 16.50
C LEU A 2 -6.68 -9.66 17.01
N ASP A 3 -6.22 -9.12 18.13
CA ASP A 3 -6.70 -7.84 18.66
C ASP A 3 -6.26 -6.67 17.77
N PHE A 4 -5.09 -6.74 17.16
CA PHE A 4 -4.64 -5.74 16.19
C PHE A 4 -5.53 -5.77 14.95
N VAL A 5 -5.76 -6.93 14.37
CA VAL A 5 -6.66 -7.12 13.22
C VAL A 5 -8.06 -6.64 13.53
N LYS A 6 -8.59 -6.96 14.71
CA LYS A 6 -9.89 -6.47 15.19
C LYS A 6 -9.93 -4.95 15.31
N ASN A 7 -8.92 -4.35 15.91
CA ASN A 7 -8.83 -2.89 16.06
C ASN A 7 -8.69 -2.21 14.70
N PHE A 8 -7.88 -2.77 13.80
CA PHE A 8 -7.75 -2.30 12.43
C PHE A 8 -9.10 -2.32 11.70
N PHE A 9 -9.79 -3.46 11.69
CA PHE A 9 -11.10 -3.55 11.03
C PHE A 9 -12.17 -2.69 11.71
N SER A 10 -12.13 -2.52 13.03
CA SER A 10 -13.04 -1.63 13.74
C SER A 10 -12.80 -0.17 13.40
N ALA A 11 -11.54 0.23 13.24
CA ALA A 11 -11.18 1.57 12.78
C ALA A 11 -11.59 1.78 11.32
N GLN A 12 -11.37 0.75 10.47
CA GLN A 12 -11.64 0.78 9.03
C GLN A 12 -13.13 0.85 8.70
N PHE A 13 -13.93 0.02 9.34
CA PHE A 13 -15.34 -0.18 9.02
C PHE A 13 -16.29 0.39 10.09
N GLY A 14 -15.73 0.92 11.17
CA GLY A 14 -16.49 1.55 12.25
C GLY A 14 -17.60 0.63 12.79
N LYS A 15 -18.78 1.20 12.97
CA LYS A 15 -19.96 0.46 13.46
C LYS A 15 -20.48 -0.63 12.51
N GLN A 16 -20.01 -0.63 11.24
CA GLN A 16 -20.35 -1.68 10.28
C GLN A 16 -19.59 -2.98 10.55
N PHE A 17 -18.43 -2.89 11.23
CA PHE A 17 -17.69 -4.06 11.66
C PHE A 17 -18.31 -4.63 12.95
N ASN A 18 -19.05 -5.70 12.81
CA ASN A 18 -19.82 -6.32 13.87
C ASN A 18 -19.37 -7.77 14.17
N ALA A 19 -20.06 -8.42 15.12
CA ALA A 19 -19.79 -9.79 15.52
C ALA A 19 -19.80 -10.80 14.36
N THR A 20 -20.65 -10.58 13.35
CA THR A 20 -20.73 -11.45 12.16
C THR A 20 -19.45 -11.39 11.35
N HIS A 21 -18.85 -10.22 11.16
CA HIS A 21 -17.57 -10.07 10.44
C HIS A 21 -16.42 -10.71 11.22
N LEU A 22 -16.42 -10.59 12.55
CA LEU A 22 -15.44 -11.30 13.41
C LEU A 22 -15.58 -12.81 13.32
N GLN A 23 -16.79 -13.33 13.23
CA GLN A 23 -17.04 -14.75 13.06
C GLN A 23 -16.56 -15.25 11.70
N THR A 24 -16.84 -14.50 10.65
CA THR A 24 -16.31 -14.78 9.30
C THR A 24 -14.78 -14.79 9.27
N LEU A 25 -14.14 -13.81 9.92
CA LEU A 25 -12.67 -13.78 10.03
C LEU A 25 -12.13 -15.02 10.74
N ARG A 26 -12.75 -15.44 11.87
CA ARG A 26 -12.36 -16.67 12.56
C ARG A 26 -12.50 -17.91 11.68
N GLN A 27 -13.59 -18.03 10.91
CA GLN A 27 -13.76 -19.14 9.97
C GLN A 27 -12.62 -19.21 8.94
N PHE A 28 -12.13 -18.07 8.45
CA PHE A 28 -10.97 -18.05 7.55
C PHE A 28 -9.67 -18.41 8.25
N LEU A 29 -9.48 -18.01 9.52
CA LEU A 29 -8.29 -18.37 10.30
C LEU A 29 -8.25 -19.88 10.63
N ASP A 30 -9.40 -20.48 10.85
CA ASP A 30 -9.54 -21.92 11.15
C ASP A 30 -9.61 -22.79 9.88
N ALA A 31 -9.69 -22.17 8.70
CA ALA A 31 -9.77 -22.90 7.43
C ALA A 31 -8.43 -23.56 7.08
N PRO A 32 -8.43 -24.81 6.59
CA PRO A 32 -7.20 -25.52 6.21
C PRO A 32 -6.46 -24.86 5.05
N SER A 33 -7.14 -24.06 4.25
CA SER A 33 -6.56 -23.23 3.19
C SER A 33 -7.45 -22.03 2.88
N ILE A 34 -6.82 -20.91 2.52
CA ILE A 34 -7.53 -19.72 2.01
C ILE A 34 -7.49 -19.77 0.49
N PRO A 35 -8.63 -19.67 -0.23
CA PRO A 35 -8.67 -19.65 -1.70
C PRO A 35 -8.20 -18.29 -2.23
N LEU A 36 -6.91 -18.00 -2.02
CA LEU A 36 -6.31 -16.69 -2.25
C LEU A 36 -6.42 -16.25 -3.72
N GLN A 37 -6.33 -17.19 -4.67
CA GLN A 37 -6.46 -16.91 -6.10
C GLN A 37 -7.85 -16.38 -6.45
N ASP A 38 -8.90 -17.03 -5.96
CA ASP A 38 -10.29 -16.66 -6.26
C ASP A 38 -10.62 -15.30 -5.63
N ILE A 39 -10.19 -15.08 -4.39
CA ILE A 39 -10.35 -13.81 -3.68
C ILE A 39 -9.63 -12.68 -4.45
N CYS A 40 -8.39 -12.87 -4.85
CA CYS A 40 -7.64 -11.86 -5.59
C CYS A 40 -8.24 -11.62 -6.99
N HIS A 41 -8.77 -12.64 -7.64
CA HIS A 41 -9.47 -12.50 -8.91
C HIS A 41 -10.73 -11.65 -8.77
N ASP A 42 -11.56 -11.92 -7.76
CA ASP A 42 -12.78 -11.14 -7.47
C ASP A 42 -12.45 -9.66 -7.16
N ILE A 43 -11.43 -9.43 -6.34
CA ILE A 43 -10.97 -8.07 -6.03
C ILE A 43 -10.49 -7.37 -7.31
N ARG A 44 -9.69 -8.05 -8.13
CA ARG A 44 -9.14 -7.50 -9.36
C ARG A 44 -10.22 -7.12 -10.38
N THR A 45 -11.30 -7.89 -10.46
CA THR A 45 -12.40 -7.64 -11.39
C THR A 45 -13.36 -6.56 -10.94
N ARG A 46 -13.52 -6.38 -9.62
CA ARG A 46 -14.51 -5.45 -9.04
C ARG A 46 -13.94 -4.14 -8.56
N MET A 47 -12.62 -4.05 -8.31
CA MET A 47 -11.97 -2.87 -7.74
C MET A 47 -11.04 -2.20 -8.74
N THR A 48 -10.99 -0.86 -8.67
CA THR A 48 -10.04 -0.07 -9.47
C THR A 48 -8.60 -0.33 -9.04
N GLN A 49 -7.64 0.06 -9.89
CA GLN A 49 -6.22 -0.12 -9.56
C GLN A 49 -5.83 0.64 -8.30
N GLU A 50 -6.33 1.86 -8.12
CA GLU A 50 -6.05 2.71 -6.95
C GLU A 50 -6.47 2.02 -5.65
N VAL A 51 -7.64 1.40 -5.62
CA VAL A 51 -8.14 0.66 -4.45
C VAL A 51 -7.30 -0.58 -4.18
N ARG A 52 -6.90 -1.32 -5.21
CA ARG A 52 -6.03 -2.50 -5.07
C ARG A 52 -4.64 -2.14 -4.55
N VAL A 53 -4.08 -1.03 -5.01
CA VAL A 53 -2.81 -0.49 -4.51
C VAL A 53 -2.94 -0.09 -3.05
N GLN A 54 -4.05 0.54 -2.67
CA GLN A 54 -4.31 0.90 -1.28
C GLN A 54 -4.44 -0.34 -0.39
N LEU A 55 -5.06 -1.41 -0.88
CA LEU A 55 -5.13 -2.68 -0.16
C LEU A 55 -3.73 -3.26 0.12
N VAL A 56 -2.83 -3.26 -0.88
CA VAL A 56 -1.45 -3.72 -0.68
C VAL A 56 -0.70 -2.83 0.31
N HIS A 57 -0.92 -1.52 0.27
CA HIS A 57 -0.37 -0.61 1.29
C HIS A 57 -0.83 -0.98 2.71
N TYR A 58 -2.09 -1.34 2.90
CA TYR A 58 -2.59 -1.81 4.19
C TYR A 58 -1.97 -3.14 4.63
N LEU A 59 -1.74 -4.08 3.70
CA LEU A 59 -1.07 -5.34 4.03
C LEU A 59 0.34 -5.09 4.58
N PHE A 60 1.09 -4.15 4.01
CA PHE A 60 2.37 -3.71 4.56
C PHE A 60 2.22 -3.07 5.95
N GLY A 61 1.20 -2.23 6.14
CA GLY A 61 0.90 -1.61 7.43
C GLY A 61 0.61 -2.63 8.52
N ILE A 62 -0.18 -3.66 8.20
CA ILE A 62 -0.48 -4.77 9.12
C ILE A 62 0.80 -5.55 9.46
N ALA A 63 1.56 -5.95 8.44
CA ALA A 63 2.80 -6.71 8.64
C ALA A 63 3.85 -5.93 9.46
N LYS A 64 3.90 -4.60 9.33
CA LYS A 64 4.83 -3.75 10.11
C LYS A 64 4.38 -3.49 11.55
N ALA A 65 3.11 -3.71 11.88
CA ALA A 65 2.58 -3.39 13.20
C ALA A 65 3.23 -4.20 14.34
N ASP A 66 3.69 -5.41 14.03
CA ASP A 66 4.36 -6.30 14.99
C ASP A 66 5.90 -6.18 14.98
N GLY A 67 6.44 -5.24 14.20
CA GLY A 67 7.88 -5.01 14.06
C GLY A 67 8.34 -4.91 12.61
N ASP A 68 9.50 -5.45 12.30
CA ASP A 68 10.00 -5.50 10.91
C ASP A 68 9.30 -6.62 10.13
N VAL A 69 8.83 -6.31 8.93
CA VAL A 69 8.20 -7.28 8.04
C VAL A 69 9.19 -8.38 7.67
N GLY A 70 8.88 -9.61 8.06
CA GLY A 70 9.70 -10.77 7.78
C GLY A 70 9.73 -11.14 6.29
N THR A 71 10.75 -11.91 5.89
CA THR A 71 10.86 -12.39 4.49
C THR A 71 9.65 -13.21 4.06
N ALA A 72 9.08 -14.01 4.96
CA ALA A 72 7.89 -14.82 4.67
C ALA A 72 6.66 -13.94 4.38
N GLU A 73 6.42 -12.92 5.20
CA GLU A 73 5.32 -11.96 5.02
C GLU A 73 5.50 -11.16 3.73
N LEU A 74 6.72 -10.68 3.45
CA LEU A 74 7.03 -9.97 2.22
C LEU A 74 6.73 -10.82 0.97
N ASN A 75 7.06 -12.12 1.00
CA ASN A 75 6.77 -13.05 -0.08
C ASN A 75 5.25 -13.21 -0.29
N VAL A 76 4.48 -13.30 0.80
CA VAL A 76 3.02 -13.39 0.73
C VAL A 76 2.42 -12.10 0.15
N ILE A 77 2.84 -10.92 0.63
CA ILE A 77 2.36 -9.64 0.14
C ILE A 77 2.72 -9.45 -1.35
N SER A 78 3.94 -9.83 -1.76
CA SER A 78 4.39 -9.79 -3.15
C SER A 78 3.52 -10.68 -4.05
N ARG A 79 3.21 -11.88 -3.60
CA ARG A 79 2.33 -12.82 -4.32
C ARG A 79 0.91 -12.25 -4.46
N ILE A 80 0.35 -11.69 -3.39
CA ILE A 80 -0.96 -11.03 -3.41
C ILE A 80 -0.95 -9.85 -4.39
N ALA A 81 0.05 -8.99 -4.34
CA ALA A 81 0.19 -7.85 -5.24
C ALA A 81 0.21 -8.28 -6.72
N THR A 82 0.94 -9.36 -7.03
CA THR A 82 0.99 -9.94 -8.37
C THR A 82 -0.40 -10.43 -8.82
N MET A 83 -1.11 -11.17 -7.97
CA MET A 83 -2.47 -11.67 -8.27
C MET A 83 -3.47 -10.52 -8.45
N LEU A 84 -3.32 -9.43 -7.67
CA LEU A 84 -4.11 -8.21 -7.81
C LEU A 84 -3.77 -7.39 -9.05
N GLY A 85 -2.73 -7.77 -9.80
CA GLY A 85 -2.28 -7.07 -11.01
C GLY A 85 -1.61 -5.73 -10.71
N ILE A 86 -0.91 -5.62 -9.58
CA ILE A 86 -0.10 -4.44 -9.25
C ILE A 86 1.22 -4.53 -10.02
N PRO A 87 1.60 -3.49 -10.80
CA PRO A 87 2.87 -3.47 -11.50
C PRO A 87 4.07 -3.56 -10.53
N ALA A 88 5.14 -4.25 -10.95
CA ALA A 88 6.32 -4.46 -10.10
C ALA A 88 6.93 -3.14 -9.61
N VAL A 89 6.98 -2.11 -10.45
CA VAL A 89 7.48 -0.77 -10.08
C VAL A 89 6.63 -0.15 -8.96
N GLU A 90 5.32 -0.33 -9.02
CA GLU A 90 4.40 0.20 -8.01
C GLU A 90 4.49 -0.60 -6.69
N PHE A 91 4.67 -1.92 -6.78
CA PHE A 91 4.94 -2.76 -5.62
C PHE A 91 6.25 -2.36 -4.91
N GLU A 92 7.33 -2.14 -5.68
CA GLU A 92 8.62 -1.68 -5.14
C GLU A 92 8.52 -0.29 -4.50
N SER A 93 7.74 0.62 -5.10
CA SER A 93 7.44 1.92 -4.52
C SER A 93 6.77 1.75 -3.13
N LEU A 94 5.71 0.95 -3.05
CA LEU A 94 5.04 0.65 -1.78
C LEU A 94 5.99 0.02 -0.76
N ARG A 95 6.76 -0.98 -1.16
CA ARG A 95 7.73 -1.63 -0.28
C ARG A 95 8.71 -0.62 0.31
N ASN A 96 9.25 0.28 -0.51
CA ASN A 96 10.22 1.27 -0.06
C ASN A 96 9.63 2.37 0.84
N MET A 97 8.32 2.57 0.83
CA MET A 97 7.64 3.44 1.79
C MET A 97 7.71 2.88 3.23
N PHE A 98 7.73 1.55 3.39
CA PHE A 98 7.83 0.89 4.68
C PHE A 98 9.26 0.55 5.09
N TYR A 99 10.18 0.43 4.13
CA TYR A 99 11.59 0.12 4.33
C TYR A 99 12.49 1.27 3.86
N ARG A 100 12.46 2.39 4.58
CA ARG A 100 13.24 3.56 4.20
C ARG A 100 14.74 3.32 4.40
N ASN A 101 15.48 3.27 3.30
CA ASN A 101 16.94 3.38 3.25
C ASN A 101 17.33 4.57 2.35
N VAL A 102 18.64 4.86 2.22
CA VAL A 102 19.14 6.03 1.50
C VAL A 102 18.67 6.09 0.04
N ASP A 103 18.44 4.94 -0.60
CA ASP A 103 18.02 4.83 -2.02
C ASP A 103 16.50 4.75 -2.18
N SER A 104 15.75 4.70 -1.06
CA SER A 104 14.30 4.50 -1.08
C SER A 104 13.55 5.62 -1.78
N ASP A 105 14.03 6.86 -1.68
CA ASP A 105 13.32 8.01 -2.24
C ASP A 105 13.17 7.91 -3.77
N TYR A 106 14.22 7.46 -4.47
CA TYR A 106 14.16 7.21 -5.92
C TYR A 106 13.21 6.06 -6.26
N LYS A 107 13.26 4.99 -5.48
CA LYS A 107 12.39 3.82 -5.65
C LYS A 107 10.93 4.13 -5.33
N ILE A 108 10.66 5.00 -4.35
CA ILE A 108 9.31 5.50 -4.05
C ILE A 108 8.74 6.23 -5.28
N LEU A 109 9.56 7.04 -5.96
CA LEU A 109 9.15 7.70 -7.20
C LEU A 109 9.17 6.79 -8.43
N GLY A 110 9.68 5.57 -8.31
CA GLY A 110 9.78 4.61 -9.41
C GLY A 110 10.81 5.00 -10.47
N VAL A 111 11.90 5.67 -10.06
CA VAL A 111 13.00 6.09 -10.94
C VAL A 111 14.35 5.57 -10.45
N ASP A 112 15.32 5.53 -11.35
CA ASP A 112 16.71 5.23 -11.02
C ASP A 112 17.39 6.42 -10.35
N GLU A 113 18.38 6.18 -9.49
CA GLU A 113 19.19 7.23 -8.86
C GLU A 113 19.92 8.12 -9.91
N LYS A 114 20.23 7.55 -11.07
CA LYS A 114 20.87 8.26 -12.20
C LYS A 114 19.90 9.02 -13.09
N ALA A 115 18.57 8.94 -12.82
CA ALA A 115 17.58 9.68 -13.59
C ALA A 115 17.87 11.18 -13.58
N THR A 116 17.61 11.85 -14.67
CA THR A 116 17.75 13.30 -14.79
C THR A 116 16.75 14.02 -13.87
N ASP A 117 17.02 15.29 -13.55
CA ASP A 117 16.11 16.10 -12.74
C ASP A 117 14.71 16.25 -13.36
N ASP A 118 14.66 16.31 -14.70
CA ASP A 118 13.37 16.37 -15.41
C ASP A 118 12.61 15.03 -15.34
N GLU A 119 13.30 13.91 -15.38
CA GLU A 119 12.71 12.59 -15.17
C GLU A 119 12.17 12.44 -13.75
N VAL A 120 12.92 12.89 -12.75
CA VAL A 120 12.47 12.92 -11.35
C VAL A 120 11.23 13.79 -11.18
N LYS A 121 11.22 15.02 -11.73
CA LYS A 121 10.05 15.92 -11.73
C LYS A 121 8.83 15.30 -12.40
N LYS A 122 9.04 14.63 -13.55
CA LYS A 122 7.97 13.96 -14.30
C LYS A 122 7.41 12.76 -13.54
N ALA A 123 8.28 11.97 -12.92
CA ALA A 123 7.88 10.84 -12.10
C ALA A 123 7.06 11.29 -10.88
N TYR A 124 7.53 12.31 -10.15
CA TYR A 124 6.77 12.89 -9.04
C TYR A 124 5.37 13.34 -9.47
N ARG A 125 5.24 14.11 -10.56
CA ARG A 125 3.92 14.55 -11.05
C ARG A 125 3.01 13.39 -11.39
N LYS A 126 3.55 12.34 -12.05
CA LYS A 126 2.80 11.12 -12.37
C LYS A 126 2.31 10.42 -11.12
N MET A 127 3.18 10.24 -10.12
CA MET A 127 2.85 9.61 -8.85
C MET A 127 1.84 10.44 -8.04
N ALA A 128 2.00 11.76 -7.97
CA ALA A 128 1.09 12.66 -7.29
C ALA A 128 -0.33 12.61 -7.89
N VAL A 129 -0.44 12.56 -9.20
CA VAL A 129 -1.75 12.40 -9.88
C VAL A 129 -2.32 11.00 -9.67
N ALA A 130 -1.49 9.95 -9.79
CA ALA A 130 -1.95 8.56 -9.65
C ALA A 130 -2.46 8.24 -8.24
N HIS A 131 -1.81 8.80 -7.22
CA HIS A 131 -2.08 8.51 -5.81
C HIS A 131 -2.74 9.68 -5.06
N HIS A 132 -3.43 10.57 -5.79
CA HIS A 132 -4.12 11.67 -5.15
C HIS A 132 -5.25 11.16 -4.24
N PRO A 133 -5.36 11.66 -2.98
CA PRO A 133 -6.36 11.18 -2.03
C PRO A 133 -7.80 11.25 -2.54
N ASP A 134 -8.13 12.23 -3.39
CA ASP A 134 -9.47 12.40 -3.96
C ASP A 134 -9.95 11.18 -4.77
N LYS A 135 -9.03 10.39 -5.31
CA LYS A 135 -9.39 9.18 -6.08
C LYS A 135 -10.04 8.08 -5.24
N VAL A 136 -9.80 8.10 -3.94
CA VAL A 136 -10.35 7.12 -2.99
C VAL A 136 -11.22 7.76 -1.92
N ALA A 137 -11.49 9.07 -1.99
CA ALA A 137 -12.28 9.80 -1.00
C ALA A 137 -13.70 9.23 -0.83
N HIS A 138 -14.28 8.69 -1.90
CA HIS A 138 -15.59 8.04 -1.90
C HIS A 138 -15.62 6.67 -1.20
N MET A 139 -14.45 6.11 -0.86
CA MET A 139 -14.33 4.79 -0.24
C MET A 139 -14.40 4.82 1.31
N GLY A 140 -14.38 6.02 1.90
CA GLY A 140 -14.45 6.23 3.34
C GLY A 140 -13.17 6.80 3.96
N GLU A 141 -13.27 7.22 5.22
CA GLU A 141 -12.20 7.98 5.91
C GLU A 141 -10.88 7.22 6.01
N GLU A 142 -10.92 5.91 6.24
CA GLU A 142 -9.71 5.10 6.39
C GLU A 142 -8.94 4.99 5.08
N TYR A 143 -9.65 4.76 3.95
CA TYR A 143 -9.01 4.79 2.63
C TYR A 143 -8.40 6.15 2.34
N LEU A 144 -9.10 7.22 2.71
CA LEU A 144 -8.62 8.59 2.57
C LEU A 144 -7.37 8.83 3.44
N LYS A 145 -7.34 8.32 4.68
CA LYS A 145 -6.19 8.43 5.57
C LYS A 145 -4.97 7.73 4.99
N GLY A 146 -5.08 6.46 4.61
CA GLY A 146 -3.97 5.71 4.02
C GLY A 146 -3.49 6.31 2.69
N ALA A 147 -4.40 6.87 1.88
CA ALA A 147 -4.03 7.59 0.66
C ALA A 147 -3.26 8.89 0.96
N LYS A 148 -3.66 9.63 1.99
CA LYS A 148 -2.94 10.83 2.46
C LYS A 148 -1.53 10.48 2.96
N GLU A 149 -1.39 9.42 3.75
CA GLU A 149 -0.10 8.96 4.24
C GLU A 149 0.84 8.58 3.08
N LYS A 150 0.33 7.84 2.10
CA LYS A 150 1.08 7.47 0.90
C LYS A 150 1.46 8.70 0.06
N PHE A 151 0.53 9.62 -0.15
CA PHE A 151 0.78 10.86 -0.87
C PHE A 151 1.85 11.71 -0.19
N GLN A 152 1.81 11.82 1.14
CA GLN A 152 2.83 12.52 1.93
C GLN A 152 4.22 11.88 1.73
N GLN A 153 4.32 10.56 1.73
CA GLN A 153 5.59 9.87 1.51
C GLN A 153 6.16 10.12 0.09
N ILE A 154 5.31 10.22 -0.92
CA ILE A 154 5.70 10.59 -2.29
C ILE A 154 6.26 12.02 -2.31
N GLN A 155 5.61 12.96 -1.62
CA GLN A 155 6.08 14.34 -1.50
C GLN A 155 7.41 14.42 -0.74
N ASP A 156 7.53 13.74 0.39
CA ASP A 156 8.75 13.69 1.19
C ASP A 156 9.94 13.14 0.41
N ALA A 157 9.72 12.06 -0.37
CA ALA A 157 10.72 11.48 -1.24
C ALA A 157 11.21 12.48 -2.31
N TYR A 158 10.29 13.19 -2.95
CA TYR A 158 10.64 14.21 -3.93
C TYR A 158 11.41 15.38 -3.32
N GLU A 159 10.96 15.91 -2.19
CA GLU A 159 11.67 17.02 -1.51
C GLU A 159 13.05 16.58 -1.01
N ALA A 160 13.20 15.35 -0.54
CA ALA A 160 14.49 14.79 -0.15
C ALA A 160 15.46 14.71 -1.35
N ILE A 161 14.99 14.26 -2.52
CA ILE A 161 15.79 14.23 -3.75
C ILE A 161 16.15 15.66 -4.20
N LYS A 162 15.16 16.58 -4.20
CA LYS A 162 15.39 18.00 -4.54
C LYS A 162 16.51 18.58 -3.67
N LYS A 163 16.43 18.39 -2.37
CA LYS A 163 17.44 18.90 -1.42
C LYS A 163 18.81 18.30 -1.69
N ARG A 164 18.93 17.01 -1.94
CA ARG A 164 20.20 16.33 -2.24
C ARG A 164 20.83 16.81 -3.53
N ARG A 165 20.02 17.06 -4.56
CA ARG A 165 20.49 17.47 -5.90
C ARG A 165 20.55 18.99 -6.10
N GLY A 166 20.06 19.79 -5.17
CA GLY A 166 19.98 21.24 -5.33
C GLY A 166 19.00 21.67 -6.42
N ILE A 167 17.97 20.88 -6.69
CA ILE A 167 16.94 21.21 -7.68
C ILE A 167 16.08 22.34 -7.15
N LYS A 168 15.91 23.40 -7.94
CA LYS A 168 15.05 24.56 -7.63
C LYS A 168 13.60 24.32 -8.04
#